data_b3112a7293f647cd26b6901c0baa0755
#
_entry.id   b3112a7293f647cd26b6901c0baa0755
#
_cell.length_a   1.000
_cell.length_b   1.000
_cell.length_c   1.000
_cell.angle_alpha   90.00
_cell.angle_beta   90.00
_cell.angle_gamma   90.00
#
_symmetry.space_group_name_H-M   'P 1'
#
loop_
_entity.id
_entity.type
_entity.pdbx_description
1 polymer ?
#
loop_
_entity_poly.entity_id
_entity_poly.type
_entity_poly.pdbx_seq_one_letter_code
_entity_poly.pdbx_strand_id
1 'polypeptide(L)'
;MNQAERAELLEQIEKWNDADEFSRCIEAIEAIPEQERGYFLTVKLSRAYSNLAVLSDRGALGENAEVDGDLLRHAIDLLESVRTQGENDPYWNARMGYSCLMAYGSTATAYEYAKRWLSLAP
;
A
#
# COMPACT_ATOMS: atom_id res chain seq x y z
N MET A 1 4.69 -4.87 21.13
CA MET A 1 3.30 -5.21 20.73
C MET A 1 3.13 -6.72 20.70
N ASN A 2 2.15 -7.23 21.41
CA ASN A 2 1.87 -8.67 21.39
C ASN A 2 0.98 -9.04 20.20
N GLN A 3 0.74 -10.33 20.02
CA GLN A 3 -0.02 -10.85 18.89
C GLN A 3 -1.46 -10.37 18.86
N ALA A 4 -2.11 -10.26 20.02
CA ALA A 4 -3.48 -9.77 20.12
C ALA A 4 -3.58 -8.30 19.77
N GLU A 5 -2.64 -7.49 20.23
CA GLU A 5 -2.58 -6.07 19.89
C GLU A 5 -2.33 -5.86 18.40
N ARG A 6 -1.47 -6.68 17.79
CA ARG A 6 -1.19 -6.62 16.36
C ARG A 6 -2.44 -6.98 15.54
N ALA A 7 -3.17 -8.01 15.93
CA ALA A 7 -4.41 -8.42 15.26
C ALA A 7 -5.46 -7.32 15.33
N GLU A 8 -5.60 -6.69 16.49
CA GLU A 8 -6.55 -5.59 16.70
C GLU A 8 -6.18 -4.37 15.83
N LEU A 9 -4.88 -4.05 15.75
CA LEU A 9 -4.41 -2.96 14.90
C LEU A 9 -4.70 -3.24 13.42
N LEU A 10 -4.44 -4.46 12.95
CA LEU A 10 -4.73 -4.84 11.55
C LEU A 10 -6.22 -4.69 11.23
N GLU A 11 -7.09 -5.10 12.16
CA GLU A 11 -8.53 -4.92 11.99
C GLU A 11 -8.91 -3.45 11.93
N GLN A 12 -8.34 -2.62 12.80
CA GLN A 12 -8.60 -1.19 12.81
C GLN A 12 -8.10 -0.51 11.53
N ILE A 13 -6.95 -0.94 11.01
CA ILE A 13 -6.41 -0.44 9.75
C ILE A 13 -7.39 -0.69 8.60
N GLU A 14 -8.02 -1.86 8.54
CA GLU A 14 -9.01 -2.14 7.51
C GLU A 14 -10.23 -1.21 7.61
N LYS A 15 -10.70 -0.91 8.81
CA LYS A 15 -11.80 0.03 9.03
C LYS A 15 -11.43 1.43 8.55
N TRP A 16 -10.24 1.91 8.88
CA TRP A 16 -9.77 3.22 8.44
C TRP A 16 -9.61 3.26 6.91
N ASN A 17 -9.05 2.21 6.32
CA ASN A 17 -8.89 2.13 4.88
C ASN A 17 -10.25 2.21 4.16
N ASP A 18 -11.23 1.48 4.65
CA ASP A 18 -12.59 1.48 4.07
C ASP A 18 -13.29 2.84 4.20
N ALA A 19 -12.91 3.62 5.20
CA ALA A 19 -13.44 4.97 5.44
C ALA A 19 -12.58 6.06 4.76
N ASP A 20 -11.60 5.69 3.95
CA ASP A 20 -10.66 6.60 3.30
C ASP A 20 -9.84 7.44 4.30
N GLU A 21 -9.62 6.90 5.49
CA GLU A 21 -8.83 7.54 6.55
C GLU A 21 -7.38 7.05 6.51
N PHE A 22 -6.73 7.24 5.36
CA PHE A 22 -5.40 6.70 5.09
C PHE A 22 -4.31 7.29 6.00
N SER A 23 -4.42 8.57 6.34
CA SER A 23 -3.48 9.21 7.26
C SER A 23 -3.46 8.56 8.63
N ARG A 24 -4.62 8.07 9.10
CA ARG A 24 -4.70 7.34 10.39
C ARG A 24 -3.95 6.03 10.33
N CYS A 25 -4.06 5.32 9.20
CA CYS A 25 -3.29 4.09 8.98
C CYS A 25 -1.80 4.38 9.07
N ILE A 26 -1.35 5.43 8.38
CA ILE A 26 0.07 5.82 8.35
C ILE A 26 0.56 6.16 9.76
N GLU A 27 -0.16 7.02 10.47
CA GLU A 27 0.22 7.42 11.83
C GLU A 27 0.35 6.23 12.78
N ALA A 28 -0.64 5.33 12.75
CA ALA A 28 -0.65 4.17 13.64
C ALA A 28 0.50 3.20 13.35
N ILE A 29 0.79 2.94 12.07
CA ILE A 29 1.85 2.02 11.69
C ILE A 29 3.22 2.65 11.94
N GLU A 30 3.39 3.92 11.61
CA GLU A 30 4.67 4.62 11.80
C GLU A 30 5.00 4.87 13.26
N ALA A 31 4.03 4.78 14.16
CA ALA A 31 4.29 4.78 15.60
C ALA A 31 5.02 3.53 16.07
N ILE A 32 5.02 2.45 15.26
CA ILE A 32 5.74 1.22 15.54
C ILE A 32 7.15 1.34 14.94
N PRO A 33 8.22 1.04 15.70
CA PRO A 33 9.57 1.05 15.14
C PRO A 33 9.64 0.18 13.87
N GLU A 34 10.35 0.65 12.87
CA GLU A 34 10.41 0.02 11.56
C GLU A 34 10.73 -1.48 11.64
N GLN A 35 11.72 -1.84 12.46
CA GLN A 35 12.17 -3.22 12.62
C GLN A 35 11.14 -4.13 13.30
N GLU A 36 10.08 -3.55 13.89
CA GLU A 36 9.04 -4.30 14.58
C GLU A 36 7.75 -4.42 13.78
N ARG A 37 7.66 -3.75 12.62
CA ARG A 37 6.43 -3.74 11.82
C ARG A 37 6.11 -5.09 11.18
N GLY A 38 7.11 -5.71 10.57
CA GLY A 38 6.92 -6.97 9.86
C GLY A 38 6.24 -6.79 8.51
N TYR A 39 6.05 -7.91 7.80
CA TYR A 39 5.59 -7.91 6.43
C TYR A 39 4.19 -7.27 6.26
N PHE A 40 3.21 -7.77 7.00
CA PHE A 40 1.82 -7.33 6.80
C PHE A 40 1.64 -5.85 7.07
N LEU A 41 2.21 -5.33 8.16
CA LEU A 41 2.11 -3.91 8.46
C LEU A 41 2.83 -3.05 7.42
N THR A 42 3.96 -3.52 6.91
CA THR A 42 4.70 -2.80 5.86
C THR A 42 3.87 -2.72 4.57
N VAL A 43 3.22 -3.80 4.16
CA VAL A 43 2.36 -3.81 2.97
C VAL A 43 1.15 -2.91 3.18
N LYS A 44 0.55 -2.93 4.38
CA LYS A 44 -0.58 -2.04 4.70
C LYS A 44 -0.17 -0.57 4.71
N LEU A 45 1.03 -0.27 5.19
CA LEU A 45 1.58 1.08 5.15
C LEU A 45 1.75 1.56 3.70
N SER A 46 2.31 0.71 2.84
CA SER A 46 2.43 1.00 1.41
C SER A 46 1.06 1.29 0.79
N ARG A 47 0.05 0.46 1.09
CA ARG A 47 -1.32 0.68 0.61
C ARG A 47 -1.85 2.04 1.03
N ALA A 48 -1.65 2.40 2.29
CA ALA A 48 -2.12 3.69 2.80
C ALA A 48 -1.47 4.86 2.06
N TYR A 49 -0.17 4.81 1.82
CA TYR A 49 0.53 5.85 1.06
C TYR A 49 0.03 5.95 -0.38
N SER A 50 -0.11 4.83 -1.08
CA SER A 50 -0.58 4.85 -2.47
C SER A 50 -2.03 5.31 -2.57
N ASN A 51 -2.89 4.91 -1.64
CA ASN A 51 -4.28 5.36 -1.62
C ASN A 51 -4.38 6.85 -1.28
N LEU A 52 -3.59 7.32 -0.33
CA LEU A 52 -3.54 8.76 -0.01
C LEU A 52 -3.12 9.57 -1.23
N ALA A 53 -2.12 9.09 -1.96
CA ALA A 53 -1.60 9.77 -3.15
C ALA A 53 -2.64 9.92 -4.26
N VAL A 54 -3.53 8.94 -4.40
CA VAL A 54 -4.46 8.86 -5.54
C VAL A 54 -5.87 9.27 -5.18
N LEU A 55 -6.35 8.90 -3.99
CA LEU A 55 -7.78 8.99 -3.66
C LEU A 55 -8.17 10.16 -2.78
N SER A 56 -7.38 10.48 -1.75
CA SER A 56 -7.86 11.38 -0.71
C SER A 56 -7.97 12.84 -1.14
N ASP A 57 -7.20 13.28 -2.12
CA ASP A 57 -7.23 14.68 -2.58
C ASP A 57 -8.17 14.93 -3.75
N ARG A 58 -8.72 13.88 -4.36
CA ARG A 58 -9.58 14.02 -5.54
C ARG A 58 -10.83 14.85 -5.27
N GLY A 59 -11.47 14.64 -4.12
CA GLY A 59 -12.67 15.35 -3.75
C GLY A 59 -12.40 16.79 -3.33
N ALA A 60 -11.22 17.06 -2.77
CA ALA A 60 -10.85 18.39 -2.28
C ALA A 60 -10.33 19.31 -3.38
N LEU A 61 -9.59 18.75 -4.36
CA LEU A 61 -8.93 19.53 -5.41
C LEU A 61 -9.65 19.51 -6.74
N GLY A 62 -10.69 18.68 -6.88
CA GLY A 62 -11.50 18.59 -8.10
C GLY A 62 -10.81 17.80 -9.21
N GLU A 63 -11.27 18.03 -10.45
CA GLU A 63 -10.84 17.26 -11.62
C GLU A 63 -9.38 17.41 -11.99
N ASN A 64 -8.73 18.48 -11.52
CA ASN A 64 -7.34 18.78 -11.85
C ASN A 64 -6.36 18.34 -10.77
N ALA A 65 -6.81 17.57 -9.80
CA ALA A 65 -5.95 17.07 -8.73
C ALA A 65 -4.89 16.12 -9.31
N GLU A 66 -3.63 16.45 -9.08
CA GLU A 66 -2.52 15.61 -9.51
C GLU A 66 -2.26 14.52 -8.49
N VAL A 67 -1.83 13.36 -8.98
CA VAL A 67 -1.39 12.26 -8.14
C VAL A 67 -0.05 12.63 -7.51
N ASP A 68 0.10 12.38 -6.21
CA ASP A 68 1.34 12.67 -5.51
C ASP A 68 2.38 11.59 -5.80
N GLY A 69 3.29 11.90 -6.70
CA GLY A 69 4.34 10.97 -7.13
C GLY A 69 5.33 10.61 -6.03
N ASP A 70 5.59 11.51 -5.09
CA ASP A 70 6.53 11.22 -3.99
C ASP A 70 5.94 10.19 -3.02
N LEU A 71 4.65 10.30 -2.72
CA LEU A 71 3.98 9.32 -1.89
C LEU A 71 3.92 7.95 -2.58
N LEU A 72 3.69 7.94 -3.90
CA LEU A 72 3.69 6.69 -4.67
C LEU A 72 5.06 6.02 -4.71
N ARG A 73 6.13 6.79 -4.89
CA ARG A 73 7.48 6.23 -4.86
C ARG A 73 7.82 5.68 -3.48
N HIS A 74 7.38 6.34 -2.43
CA HIS A 74 7.55 5.85 -1.07
C HIS A 74 6.80 4.53 -0.88
N ALA A 75 5.57 4.44 -1.40
CA ALA A 75 4.78 3.21 -1.36
C ALA A 75 5.52 2.05 -2.07
N ILE A 76 6.13 2.33 -3.22
CA ILE A 76 6.91 1.34 -3.96
C ILE A 76 8.14 0.90 -3.16
N ASP A 77 8.86 1.85 -2.55
CA ASP A 77 10.05 1.54 -1.73
C ASP A 77 9.69 0.64 -0.55
N LEU A 78 8.53 0.87 0.07
CA LEU A 78 8.04 0.00 1.15
C LEU A 78 7.81 -1.42 0.66
N LEU A 79 7.16 -1.58 -0.50
CA LEU A 79 6.94 -2.91 -1.08
C LEU A 79 8.26 -3.58 -1.45
N GLU A 80 9.20 -2.82 -2.02
CA GLU A 80 10.54 -3.34 -2.34
C GLU A 80 11.26 -3.85 -1.11
N SER A 81 11.11 -3.17 0.03
CA SER A 81 11.77 -3.58 1.28
C SER A 81 11.35 -4.97 1.77
N VAL A 82 10.22 -5.47 1.30
CA VAL A 82 9.70 -6.80 1.67
C VAL A 82 9.49 -7.70 0.45
N ARG A 83 10.19 -7.42 -0.65
CA ARG A 83 10.05 -8.17 -1.90
C ARG A 83 10.28 -9.68 -1.73
N THR A 84 11.25 -10.07 -0.92
CA THR A 84 11.57 -11.49 -0.70
C THR A 84 10.35 -12.27 -0.21
N GLN A 85 9.54 -11.66 0.65
CA GLN A 85 8.30 -12.26 1.15
C GLN A 85 7.13 -11.99 0.19
N GLY A 86 7.14 -10.84 -0.47
CA GLY A 86 6.02 -10.36 -1.26
C GLY A 86 5.90 -10.98 -2.65
N GLU A 87 7.00 -11.35 -3.28
CA GLU A 87 6.97 -11.76 -4.70
C GLU A 87 6.11 -13.01 -4.96
N ASN A 88 5.82 -13.80 -3.93
CA ASN A 88 4.93 -14.96 -4.02
C ASN A 88 3.55 -14.68 -3.39
N ASP A 89 3.28 -13.46 -2.99
CA ASP A 89 2.00 -13.05 -2.43
C ASP A 89 1.18 -12.32 -3.52
N PRO A 90 0.01 -12.86 -3.91
CA PRO A 90 -0.81 -12.19 -4.92
C PRO A 90 -1.18 -10.76 -4.55
N TYR A 91 -1.45 -10.49 -3.28
CA TYR A 91 -1.80 -9.14 -2.84
C TYR A 91 -0.64 -8.16 -3.03
N TRP A 92 0.60 -8.54 -2.68
CA TRP A 92 1.78 -7.71 -2.88
C TRP A 92 1.95 -7.36 -4.36
N ASN A 93 1.78 -8.36 -5.25
CA ASN A 93 1.91 -8.14 -6.69
C ASN A 93 0.84 -7.18 -7.22
N ALA A 94 -0.40 -7.30 -6.74
CA ALA A 94 -1.48 -6.39 -7.10
C ALA A 94 -1.16 -4.95 -6.67
N ARG A 95 -0.65 -4.76 -5.45
CA ARG A 95 -0.31 -3.43 -4.95
C ARG A 95 0.90 -2.84 -5.66
N MET A 96 1.91 -3.65 -6.00
CA MET A 96 3.06 -3.19 -6.75
C MET A 96 2.65 -2.74 -8.16
N GLY A 97 1.84 -3.54 -8.84
CA GLY A 97 1.34 -3.19 -10.17
C GLY A 97 0.56 -1.88 -10.16
N TYR A 98 -0.34 -1.74 -9.21
CA TYR A 98 -1.12 -0.51 -9.04
C TYR A 98 -0.22 0.72 -8.80
N SER A 99 0.72 0.60 -7.88
CA SER A 99 1.61 1.72 -7.54
C SER A 99 2.51 2.12 -8.70
N CYS A 100 3.03 1.16 -9.46
CA CYS A 100 3.86 1.43 -10.64
C CYS A 100 3.04 2.09 -11.74
N LEU A 101 1.80 1.64 -11.96
CA LEU A 101 0.91 2.25 -12.94
C LEU A 101 0.63 3.71 -12.61
N MET A 102 0.30 3.97 -11.35
CA MET A 102 -0.06 5.33 -10.91
C MET A 102 1.15 6.26 -10.84
N ALA A 103 2.33 5.75 -10.48
CA ALA A 103 3.54 6.56 -10.36
C ALA A 103 4.18 6.88 -11.71
N TYR A 104 4.22 5.91 -12.61
CA TYR A 104 5.01 6.01 -13.84
C TYR A 104 4.19 5.87 -15.12
N GLY A 105 2.92 5.51 -15.01
CA GLY A 105 2.09 5.24 -16.19
C GLY A 105 2.55 4.01 -16.98
N SER A 106 3.35 3.14 -16.36
CA SER A 106 3.89 1.97 -17.05
C SER A 106 2.89 0.83 -17.10
N THR A 107 2.12 0.76 -18.19
CA THR A 107 1.16 -0.32 -18.39
C THR A 107 1.82 -1.67 -18.57
N ALA A 108 3.01 -1.72 -19.19
CA ALA A 108 3.75 -2.98 -19.35
C ALA A 108 4.17 -3.57 -18.00
N THR A 109 4.73 -2.75 -17.10
CA THR A 109 5.10 -3.18 -15.76
C THR A 109 3.88 -3.62 -14.95
N ALA A 110 2.80 -2.82 -15.00
CA ALA A 110 1.57 -3.14 -14.30
C ALA A 110 0.98 -4.47 -14.80
N TYR A 111 1.05 -4.72 -16.10
CA TYR A 111 0.58 -5.97 -16.71
C TYR A 111 1.37 -7.18 -16.20
N GLU A 112 2.69 -7.06 -16.09
CA GLU A 112 3.51 -8.16 -15.57
C GLU A 112 3.15 -8.51 -14.12
N TYR A 113 2.94 -7.51 -13.26
CA TYR A 113 2.50 -7.75 -11.89
C TYR A 113 1.07 -8.33 -11.84
N ALA A 114 0.18 -7.88 -12.73
CA ALA A 114 -1.18 -8.42 -12.80
C ALA A 114 -1.18 -9.90 -13.22
N LYS A 115 -0.35 -10.28 -14.17
CA LYS A 115 -0.17 -11.68 -14.56
C LYS A 115 0.32 -12.52 -13.38
N ARG A 116 1.28 -11.99 -12.64
CA ARG A 116 1.83 -12.66 -11.47
C ARG A 116 0.75 -12.84 -10.39
N TRP A 117 -0.02 -11.79 -10.12
CA TRP A 117 -1.15 -11.85 -9.21
C TRP A 117 -2.12 -12.97 -9.60
N LEU A 118 -2.54 -12.99 -10.86
CA LEU A 118 -3.47 -14.01 -11.34
C LEU A 118 -2.91 -15.43 -11.22
N SER A 119 -1.61 -15.61 -11.46
CA SER A 119 -0.98 -16.92 -11.38
C SER A 119 -0.85 -17.41 -9.93
N LEU A 120 -0.79 -16.50 -8.96
CA LEU A 120 -0.64 -16.82 -7.53
C LEU A 120 -1.96 -16.90 -6.79
N ALA A 121 -3.01 -16.23 -7.30
CA ALA A 121 -4.33 -16.23 -6.68
C ALA A 121 -4.98 -17.61 -6.79
N PRO A 122 -5.64 -18.09 -5.75
CA PRO A 122 -6.33 -19.37 -5.78
C PRO A 122 -7.53 -19.36 -6.73
#